data_5f0c451af991f8b987a1b067e7a05b4f
#
_entry.id   5f0c451af991f8b987a1b067e7a05b4f
#
_cell.length_a   1.000
_cell.length_b   1.000
_cell.length_c   1.000
_cell.angle_alpha   90.00
_cell.angle_beta   90.00
_cell.angle_gamma   90.00
#
_symmetry.space_group_name_H-M   'P 1'
#
loop_
_entity.id
_entity.type
_entity.pdbx_description
1 polymer ?
#
loop_
_entity_poly.entity_id
_entity_poly.type
_entity_poly.pdbx_seq_one_letter_code
_entity_poly.pdbx_strand_id
1 'polypeptide(L)'
;KDYSQLYDWSIEKAEDFWGSFWEYSKIIHHSPYSDVVDDILKMPGAKWFEGATLNFAENLLRHRDDKIAIHFYRENGEQSALSYRELYEQVSLLAHSLRDMGISKNDRVVGFMPNIPETIIAMLATASIGAIWSSCSPDFGIKGVLDRFKQIEPKLIFTANGYRYNGKIIDCLSKLEKILVDLQSIKQTVIVPFAGEPNATDIQNSTLWNDFLHKDSGDIKFESLPFDHPLYIMYSSGTTGLPKSIVHSAGGTLIQHMKEHQLHTDLTRNDITFYFTTCGWMMWNWLISSLAVGATIVLYDGSPFYPDGTALLKMADDLGITVFGTSAKYIASLESFGIKPNKILSFL
;
A
#
# COMPACT_ATOMS: atom_id res chain seq x y z
N LYS A 1 -2.18 -6.17 35.57
CA LYS A 1 -3.18 -5.49 34.73
C LYS A 1 -3.59 -6.45 33.62
N ASP A 2 -4.87 -6.53 33.31
CA ASP A 2 -5.45 -7.43 32.32
C ASP A 2 -5.98 -6.67 31.12
N TYR A 3 -6.52 -7.40 30.12
CA TYR A 3 -7.05 -6.82 28.90
C TYR A 3 -8.22 -5.87 29.18
N SER A 4 -9.14 -6.22 30.08
CA SER A 4 -10.29 -5.37 30.38
C SER A 4 -9.89 -4.00 30.92
N GLN A 5 -8.92 -3.96 31.83
CA GLN A 5 -8.39 -2.70 32.37
C GLN A 5 -7.70 -1.85 31.29
N LEU A 6 -6.98 -2.48 30.34
CA LEU A 6 -6.38 -1.79 29.21
C LEU A 6 -7.45 -1.23 28.28
N TYR A 7 -8.46 -2.02 27.97
CA TYR A 7 -9.59 -1.63 27.12
C TYR A 7 -10.33 -0.44 27.74
N ASP A 8 -10.76 -0.54 29.02
CA ASP A 8 -11.46 0.53 29.73
C ASP A 8 -10.63 1.83 29.72
N TRP A 9 -9.33 1.73 30.00
CA TRP A 9 -8.44 2.89 29.94
C TRP A 9 -8.36 3.49 28.52
N SER A 10 -8.32 2.66 27.49
CA SER A 10 -8.22 3.13 26.10
C SER A 10 -9.43 3.93 25.61
N ILE A 11 -10.61 3.69 26.18
CA ILE A 11 -11.85 4.41 25.85
C ILE A 11 -12.19 5.53 26.82
N GLU A 12 -11.94 5.36 28.12
CA GLU A 12 -12.21 6.36 29.15
C GLU A 12 -11.15 7.46 29.22
N LYS A 13 -9.90 7.13 28.86
CA LYS A 13 -8.73 8.01 28.86
C LYS A 13 -8.02 7.98 27.50
N ALA A 14 -8.82 8.18 26.44
CA ALA A 14 -8.31 8.04 25.07
C ALA A 14 -7.11 8.93 24.76
N GLU A 15 -7.07 10.14 25.31
CA GLU A 15 -5.94 11.05 25.19
C GLU A 15 -4.67 10.45 25.80
N ASP A 16 -4.74 9.96 27.04
CA ASP A 16 -3.62 9.29 27.72
C ASP A 16 -3.17 8.03 26.97
N PHE A 17 -4.14 7.26 26.44
CA PHE A 17 -3.86 6.05 25.65
C PHE A 17 -3.09 6.39 24.37
N TRP A 18 -3.58 7.32 23.57
CA TRP A 18 -2.96 7.64 22.29
C TRP A 18 -1.61 8.34 22.45
N GLY A 19 -1.45 9.20 23.48
CA GLY A 19 -0.15 9.77 23.81
C GLY A 19 0.86 8.71 24.24
N SER A 20 0.46 7.77 25.11
CA SER A 20 1.30 6.62 25.49
C SER A 20 1.64 5.71 24.33
N PHE A 21 0.68 5.49 23.41
CA PHE A 21 0.91 4.67 22.24
C PHE A 21 1.86 5.33 21.23
N TRP A 22 1.80 6.65 21.07
CA TRP A 22 2.76 7.41 20.26
C TRP A 22 4.21 7.13 20.71
N GLU A 23 4.46 7.22 22.02
CA GLU A 23 5.79 6.94 22.60
C GLU A 23 6.17 5.46 22.46
N TYR A 24 5.24 4.55 22.75
CA TYR A 24 5.46 3.09 22.65
C TYR A 24 5.83 2.67 21.21
N SER A 25 5.15 3.20 20.22
CA SER A 25 5.36 2.85 18.80
C SER A 25 6.59 3.55 18.20
N LYS A 26 7.24 4.46 18.96
CA LYS A 26 8.43 5.20 18.52
C LYS A 26 8.24 5.86 17.15
N ILE A 27 7.15 6.60 17.00
CA ILE A 27 6.87 7.32 15.75
C ILE A 27 8.00 8.30 15.46
N ILE A 28 8.57 8.19 14.24
CA ILE A 28 9.55 9.16 13.75
C ILE A 28 8.79 10.42 13.38
N HIS A 29 9.14 11.53 14.00
CA HIS A 29 8.53 12.84 13.79
C HIS A 29 9.60 13.94 13.69
N HIS A 30 9.30 15.03 13.01
CA HIS A 30 10.20 16.17 12.83
C HIS A 30 9.92 17.29 13.85
N SER A 31 8.66 17.43 14.27
CA SER A 31 8.25 18.31 15.35
C SER A 31 7.34 17.54 16.32
N PRO A 32 7.46 17.78 17.65
CA PRO A 32 6.57 17.18 18.62
C PRO A 32 5.16 17.78 18.50
N TYR A 33 4.17 17.07 19.06
CA TYR A 33 2.82 17.62 19.25
C TYR A 33 2.75 18.48 20.53
N SER A 34 1.81 19.42 20.56
CA SER A 34 1.43 20.18 21.76
C SER A 34 0.35 19.46 22.56
N ASP A 35 -0.66 18.94 21.85
CA ASP A 35 -1.82 18.27 22.42
C ASP A 35 -2.14 17.01 21.63
N VAL A 36 -2.61 15.96 22.32
CA VAL A 36 -2.99 14.69 21.67
C VAL A 36 -4.28 14.84 20.88
N VAL A 37 -5.26 15.53 21.47
CA VAL A 37 -6.54 15.85 20.80
C VAL A 37 -7.13 17.13 21.39
N ASP A 38 -7.68 17.99 20.54
CA ASP A 38 -8.32 19.24 20.97
C ASP A 38 -9.69 19.02 21.64
N ASP A 39 -10.48 18.13 21.10
CA ASP A 39 -11.80 17.74 21.61
C ASP A 39 -12.24 16.43 20.97
N ILE A 40 -12.23 15.35 21.73
CA ILE A 40 -12.61 14.00 21.28
C ILE A 40 -14.09 13.87 20.87
N LEU A 41 -14.93 14.78 21.34
CA LEU A 41 -16.37 14.76 21.01
C LEU A 41 -16.69 15.38 19.66
N LYS A 42 -15.72 16.05 19.03
CA LYS A 42 -15.91 16.55 17.65
C LYS A 42 -15.90 15.41 16.66
N MET A 43 -17.01 15.23 15.96
CA MET A 43 -17.12 14.22 14.89
C MET A 43 -18.00 14.73 13.75
N PRO A 44 -17.41 15.15 12.61
CA PRO A 44 -15.98 15.26 12.31
C PRO A 44 -15.33 16.52 12.87
N GLY A 45 -13.99 16.60 12.78
CA GLY A 45 -13.24 17.84 12.97
C GLY A 45 -12.35 17.88 14.20
N ALA A 46 -12.24 16.80 14.99
CA ALA A 46 -11.22 16.67 16.03
C ALA A 46 -9.82 16.81 15.43
N LYS A 47 -8.97 17.61 16.07
CA LYS A 47 -7.56 17.74 15.69
C LYS A 47 -6.73 16.85 16.59
N TRP A 48 -6.03 15.92 15.99
CA TRP A 48 -5.17 14.96 16.66
C TRP A 48 -3.71 15.36 16.51
N PHE A 49 -2.92 15.22 17.58
CA PHE A 49 -1.49 15.47 17.63
C PHE A 49 -1.11 16.83 17.02
N GLU A 50 -1.79 17.88 17.44
CA GLU A 50 -1.61 19.24 16.90
C GLU A 50 -0.17 19.70 17.09
N GLY A 51 0.42 20.29 16.04
CA GLY A 51 1.82 20.72 16.01
C GLY A 51 2.80 19.63 15.55
N ALA A 52 2.43 18.35 15.64
CA ALA A 52 3.30 17.30 15.14
C ALA A 52 3.48 17.36 13.64
N THR A 53 4.72 17.16 13.21
CA THR A 53 5.05 16.95 11.79
C THR A 53 5.83 15.65 11.62
N LEU A 54 5.49 14.90 10.58
CA LEU A 54 6.10 13.59 10.30
C LEU A 54 6.04 13.26 8.80
N ASN A 55 6.65 12.14 8.42
CA ASN A 55 6.46 11.54 7.11
C ASN A 55 6.06 10.08 7.26
N PHE A 56 4.98 9.68 6.59
CA PHE A 56 4.49 8.30 6.62
C PHE A 56 5.53 7.32 6.05
N ALA A 57 6.08 7.62 4.87
CA ALA A 57 7.05 6.75 4.22
C ALA A 57 8.35 6.59 5.03
N GLU A 58 8.80 7.64 5.72
CA GLU A 58 9.97 7.58 6.60
C GLU A 58 9.78 6.55 7.73
N ASN A 59 8.59 6.48 8.30
CA ASN A 59 8.26 5.50 9.32
C ASN A 59 8.25 4.06 8.78
N LEU A 60 7.83 3.83 7.54
CA LEU A 60 7.83 2.51 6.92
C LEU A 60 9.23 2.10 6.43
N LEU A 61 10.08 3.06 6.10
CA LEU A 61 11.45 2.88 5.61
C LEU A 61 12.51 3.05 6.72
N ARG A 62 12.12 2.96 7.99
CA ARG A 62 13.03 3.13 9.15
C ARG A 62 14.09 2.04 9.26
N HIS A 63 13.79 0.85 8.79
CA HIS A 63 14.72 -0.27 8.69
C HIS A 63 15.46 -0.21 7.35
N ARG A 64 16.77 -0.45 7.35
CA ARG A 64 17.62 -0.33 6.16
C ARG A 64 18.69 -1.43 6.13
N ASP A 65 18.33 -2.61 6.60
CA ASP A 65 19.22 -3.78 6.62
C ASP A 65 18.84 -4.81 5.55
N ASP A 66 19.56 -5.93 5.55
CA ASP A 66 19.43 -6.98 4.53
C ASP A 66 18.29 -7.98 4.84
N LYS A 67 17.49 -7.75 5.91
CA LYS A 67 16.28 -8.54 6.16
C LYS A 67 15.30 -8.33 5.01
N ILE A 68 14.65 -9.41 4.58
CA ILE A 68 13.61 -9.32 3.55
C ILE A 68 12.43 -8.49 4.07
N ALA A 69 12.11 -7.44 3.33
CA ALA A 69 10.93 -6.59 3.55
C ALA A 69 9.72 -7.12 2.79
N ILE A 70 9.93 -7.54 1.54
CA ILE A 70 8.87 -7.98 0.63
C ILE A 70 9.25 -9.29 0.00
N HIS A 71 8.41 -10.32 0.13
CA HIS A 71 8.35 -11.46 -0.77
C HIS A 71 7.26 -11.21 -1.81
N PHE A 72 7.54 -11.52 -3.07
CA PHE A 72 6.56 -11.41 -4.13
C PHE A 72 6.43 -12.73 -4.89
N TYR A 73 5.19 -13.19 -5.07
CA TYR A 73 4.83 -14.40 -5.75
C TYR A 73 3.83 -14.12 -6.89
N ARG A 74 4.04 -14.78 -8.01
CA ARG A 74 3.11 -14.80 -9.15
C ARG A 74 2.42 -16.14 -9.24
N GLU A 75 1.21 -16.16 -9.79
CA GLU A 75 0.45 -17.42 -10.00
C GLU A 75 1.17 -18.46 -10.86
N ASN A 76 2.12 -18.06 -11.71
CA ASN A 76 2.92 -18.96 -12.54
C ASN A 76 4.15 -19.56 -11.82
N GLY A 77 4.31 -19.28 -10.54
CA GLY A 77 5.40 -19.77 -9.70
C GLY A 77 6.66 -18.90 -9.71
N GLU A 78 6.71 -17.83 -10.51
CA GLU A 78 7.79 -16.85 -10.41
C GLU A 78 7.75 -16.13 -9.07
N GLN A 79 8.91 -15.90 -8.49
CA GLN A 79 9.04 -15.24 -7.19
C GLN A 79 10.25 -14.32 -7.16
N SER A 80 10.17 -13.29 -6.34
CA SER A 80 11.27 -12.39 -6.04
C SER A 80 11.18 -11.90 -4.61
N ALA A 81 12.26 -11.29 -4.12
CA ALA A 81 12.28 -10.69 -2.80
C ALA A 81 13.06 -9.37 -2.85
N LEU A 82 12.69 -8.45 -1.96
CA LEU A 82 13.42 -7.21 -1.70
C LEU A 82 13.73 -7.13 -0.21
N SER A 83 14.98 -6.83 0.11
CA SER A 83 15.38 -6.45 1.47
C SER A 83 14.88 -5.05 1.82
N TYR A 84 14.91 -4.69 3.11
CA TYR A 84 14.62 -3.33 3.56
C TYR A 84 15.58 -2.30 2.96
N ARG A 85 16.86 -2.66 2.77
CA ARG A 85 17.87 -1.83 2.10
C ARG A 85 17.46 -1.58 0.65
N GLU A 86 17.21 -2.64 -0.12
CA GLU A 86 16.82 -2.54 -1.52
C GLU A 86 15.51 -1.77 -1.71
N LEU A 87 14.52 -2.00 -0.84
CA LEU A 87 13.28 -1.22 -0.86
C LEU A 87 13.54 0.27 -0.68
N TYR A 88 14.39 0.65 0.31
CA TYR A 88 14.76 2.04 0.52
C TYR A 88 15.45 2.65 -0.71
N GLU A 89 16.40 1.93 -1.30
CA GLU A 89 17.14 2.37 -2.49
C GLU A 89 16.20 2.59 -3.69
N GLN A 90 15.30 1.65 -3.95
CA GLN A 90 14.32 1.77 -5.04
C GLN A 90 13.36 2.95 -4.82
N VAL A 91 12.88 3.13 -3.59
CA VAL A 91 12.05 4.29 -3.23
C VAL A 91 12.81 5.59 -3.40
N SER A 92 14.11 5.62 -3.04
CA SER A 92 14.97 6.79 -3.23
C SER A 92 15.10 7.18 -4.70
N LEU A 93 15.44 6.22 -5.57
CA LEU A 93 15.55 6.47 -7.00
C LEU A 93 14.27 7.09 -7.56
N LEU A 94 13.13 6.52 -7.20
CA LEU A 94 11.84 7.00 -7.70
C LEU A 94 11.44 8.36 -7.10
N ALA A 95 11.73 8.60 -5.81
CA ALA A 95 11.44 9.88 -5.16
C ALA A 95 12.22 11.04 -5.81
N HIS A 96 13.48 10.80 -6.21
CA HIS A 96 14.26 11.76 -6.98
C HIS A 96 13.63 12.02 -8.35
N SER A 97 13.29 10.97 -9.11
CA SER A 97 12.62 11.11 -10.41
C SER A 97 11.32 11.90 -10.34
N LEU A 98 10.50 11.64 -9.31
CA LEU A 98 9.26 12.40 -9.11
C LEU A 98 9.52 13.89 -8.88
N ARG A 99 10.56 14.22 -8.09
CA ARG A 99 10.96 15.62 -7.87
C ARG A 99 11.49 16.28 -9.14
N ASP A 100 12.34 15.59 -9.90
CA ASP A 100 12.89 16.09 -11.17
C ASP A 100 11.78 16.37 -12.18
N MET A 101 10.72 15.57 -12.16
CA MET A 101 9.52 15.79 -12.96
C MET A 101 8.66 16.96 -12.45
N GLY A 102 8.94 17.52 -11.28
CA GLY A 102 8.17 18.61 -10.68
C GLY A 102 6.92 18.16 -9.91
N ILE A 103 6.85 16.88 -9.51
CA ILE A 103 5.85 16.41 -8.55
C ILE A 103 6.22 16.92 -7.16
N SER A 104 5.26 17.48 -6.46
CA SER A 104 5.47 18.13 -5.18
C SER A 104 4.32 17.87 -4.21
N LYS A 105 4.45 18.40 -3.01
CA LYS A 105 3.43 18.32 -1.95
C LYS A 105 2.04 18.65 -2.48
N ASN A 106 1.05 17.85 -2.12
CA ASN A 106 -0.36 17.92 -2.54
C ASN A 106 -0.65 17.53 -3.98
N ASP A 107 0.33 17.22 -4.82
CA ASP A 107 0.06 16.66 -6.13
C ASP A 107 -0.51 15.23 -6.00
N ARG A 108 -1.37 14.84 -6.93
CA ARG A 108 -1.93 13.48 -6.94
C ARG A 108 -1.18 12.64 -7.96
N VAL A 109 -0.73 11.48 -7.48
CA VAL A 109 -0.07 10.44 -8.27
C VAL A 109 -0.91 9.18 -8.14
N VAL A 110 -1.20 8.53 -9.26
CA VAL A 110 -2.08 7.35 -9.25
C VAL A 110 -1.41 6.10 -9.83
N GLY A 111 -1.86 4.93 -9.34
CA GLY A 111 -1.50 3.63 -9.86
C GLY A 111 -2.70 2.90 -10.46
N PHE A 112 -2.59 2.50 -11.72
CA PHE A 112 -3.44 1.49 -12.34
C PHE A 112 -2.59 0.22 -12.43
N MET A 113 -2.43 -0.45 -11.28
CA MET A 113 -1.32 -1.37 -11.02
C MET A 113 -1.79 -2.69 -10.40
N PRO A 114 -1.14 -3.82 -10.74
CA PRO A 114 -1.29 -5.07 -9.99
C PRO A 114 -0.62 -4.97 -8.61
N ASN A 115 -0.79 -6.03 -7.81
CA ASN A 115 -0.21 -6.12 -6.46
C ASN A 115 1.26 -6.55 -6.51
N ILE A 116 2.16 -5.66 -6.92
CA ILE A 116 3.58 -5.90 -7.16
C ILE A 116 4.46 -4.94 -6.35
N PRO A 117 5.76 -5.25 -6.15
CA PRO A 117 6.67 -4.40 -5.40
C PRO A 117 6.74 -2.96 -5.92
N GLU A 118 6.72 -2.76 -7.25
CA GLU A 118 6.75 -1.44 -7.87
C GLU A 118 5.56 -0.56 -7.47
N THR A 119 4.41 -1.17 -7.17
CA THR A 119 3.24 -0.42 -6.66
C THR A 119 3.50 0.15 -5.27
N ILE A 120 4.17 -0.62 -4.40
CA ILE A 120 4.57 -0.17 -3.06
C ILE A 120 5.65 0.91 -3.17
N ILE A 121 6.65 0.70 -4.02
CA ILE A 121 7.73 1.67 -4.26
C ILE A 121 7.13 2.99 -4.74
N ALA A 122 6.18 2.95 -5.68
CA ALA A 122 5.50 4.14 -6.20
C ALA A 122 4.70 4.88 -5.11
N MET A 123 3.97 4.15 -4.27
CA MET A 123 3.22 4.71 -3.15
C MET A 123 4.16 5.36 -2.12
N LEU A 124 5.24 4.68 -1.71
CA LEU A 124 6.19 5.20 -0.72
C LEU A 124 6.98 6.39 -1.25
N ALA A 125 7.42 6.37 -2.51
CA ALA A 125 8.09 7.50 -3.14
C ALA A 125 7.16 8.72 -3.21
N THR A 126 5.90 8.53 -3.58
CA THR A 126 4.87 9.57 -3.60
C THR A 126 4.66 10.18 -2.20
N ALA A 127 4.50 9.34 -1.18
CA ALA A 127 4.30 9.79 0.21
C ALA A 127 5.54 10.49 0.78
N SER A 128 6.76 10.06 0.41
CA SER A 128 8.01 10.65 0.89
C SER A 128 8.16 12.13 0.53
N ILE A 129 7.63 12.53 -0.61
CA ILE A 129 7.66 13.92 -1.12
C ILE A 129 6.41 14.73 -0.79
N GLY A 130 5.49 14.19 0.02
CA GLY A 130 4.24 14.85 0.41
C GLY A 130 3.17 14.92 -0.68
N ALA A 131 3.34 14.16 -1.76
CA ALA A 131 2.31 13.97 -2.77
C ALA A 131 1.29 12.91 -2.30
N ILE A 132 0.12 12.89 -2.90
CA ILE A 132 -1.04 12.10 -2.47
C ILE A 132 -1.22 10.92 -3.41
N TRP A 133 -1.23 9.71 -2.85
CA TRP A 133 -1.41 8.48 -3.62
C TRP A 133 -2.88 8.11 -3.83
N SER A 134 -3.20 7.47 -4.94
CA SER A 134 -4.45 6.71 -5.12
C SER A 134 -4.22 5.57 -6.08
N SER A 135 -4.94 4.46 -5.94
CA SER A 135 -4.75 3.31 -6.84
C SER A 135 -6.03 2.56 -7.18
N CYS A 136 -6.02 1.99 -8.37
CA CYS A 136 -7.01 1.03 -8.85
C CYS A 136 -6.28 -0.22 -9.35
N SER A 137 -6.83 -1.38 -9.05
CA SER A 137 -6.37 -2.65 -9.63
C SER A 137 -6.70 -2.71 -11.13
N PRO A 138 -5.88 -3.39 -11.96
CA PRO A 138 -6.09 -3.46 -13.41
C PRO A 138 -7.32 -4.27 -13.85
N ASP A 139 -7.96 -4.99 -12.93
CA ASP A 139 -9.25 -5.64 -13.16
C ASP A 139 -10.44 -4.66 -13.24
N PHE A 140 -10.27 -3.43 -12.76
CA PHE A 140 -11.29 -2.39 -12.93
C PHE A 140 -11.56 -2.08 -14.39
N GLY A 141 -12.84 -1.94 -14.75
CA GLY A 141 -13.24 -1.44 -16.06
C GLY A 141 -12.92 0.05 -16.24
N ILE A 142 -12.83 0.51 -17.48
CA ILE A 142 -12.51 1.90 -17.84
C ILE A 142 -13.36 2.90 -17.05
N LYS A 143 -14.69 2.69 -17.04
CA LYS A 143 -15.61 3.54 -16.26
C LYS A 143 -15.26 3.58 -14.78
N GLY A 144 -14.94 2.43 -14.18
CA GLY A 144 -14.60 2.34 -12.76
C GLY A 144 -13.34 3.12 -12.40
N VAL A 145 -12.34 3.16 -13.28
CA VAL A 145 -11.12 3.97 -13.11
C VAL A 145 -11.42 5.45 -13.29
N LEU A 146 -12.15 5.82 -14.36
CA LEU A 146 -12.50 7.20 -14.65
C LEU A 146 -13.39 7.82 -13.56
N ASP A 147 -14.37 7.07 -13.05
CA ASP A 147 -15.25 7.53 -11.96
C ASP A 147 -14.47 7.86 -10.65
N ARG A 148 -13.24 7.38 -10.53
CA ARG A 148 -12.34 7.64 -9.40
C ARG A 148 -11.33 8.74 -9.74
N PHE A 149 -10.50 8.51 -10.74
CA PHE A 149 -9.34 9.37 -11.01
C PHE A 149 -9.71 10.75 -11.56
N LYS A 150 -10.85 10.88 -12.26
CA LYS A 150 -11.35 12.23 -12.68
C LYS A 150 -11.66 13.15 -11.49
N GLN A 151 -12.04 12.60 -10.33
CA GLN A 151 -12.37 13.41 -9.16
C GLN A 151 -11.15 14.08 -8.53
N ILE A 152 -9.95 13.53 -8.78
CA ILE A 152 -8.72 13.95 -8.08
C ILE A 152 -7.67 14.56 -8.99
N GLU A 153 -7.89 14.58 -10.31
CA GLU A 153 -7.02 15.22 -11.30
C GLU A 153 -5.53 14.90 -11.11
N PRO A 154 -5.13 13.63 -11.26
CA PRO A 154 -3.75 13.21 -11.03
C PRO A 154 -2.80 13.77 -12.11
N LYS A 155 -1.55 14.06 -11.74
CA LYS A 155 -0.50 14.53 -12.65
C LYS A 155 0.30 13.40 -13.30
N LEU A 156 0.42 12.27 -12.62
CA LEU A 156 1.21 11.12 -13.07
C LEU A 156 0.43 9.82 -12.82
N ILE A 157 0.54 8.90 -13.75
CA ILE A 157 -0.01 7.55 -13.62
C ILE A 157 1.09 6.49 -13.80
N PHE A 158 1.15 5.57 -12.84
CA PHE A 158 1.88 4.31 -12.98
C PHE A 158 0.94 3.23 -13.50
N THR A 159 1.42 2.37 -14.40
CA THR A 159 0.69 1.22 -14.90
C THR A 159 1.62 0.05 -15.17
N ALA A 160 1.10 -1.18 -15.17
CA ALA A 160 1.78 -2.31 -15.77
C ALA A 160 1.37 -2.46 -17.23
N ASN A 161 2.24 -3.05 -18.08
CA ASN A 161 1.86 -3.37 -19.46
C ASN A 161 0.77 -4.45 -19.53
N GLY A 162 0.68 -5.30 -18.52
CA GLY A 162 -0.33 -6.35 -18.37
C GLY A 162 -0.18 -7.05 -17.04
N TYR A 163 -1.03 -8.02 -16.77
CA TYR A 163 -0.96 -8.89 -15.58
C TYR A 163 -1.42 -10.31 -15.91
N ARG A 164 -1.14 -11.26 -15.01
CA ARG A 164 -1.60 -12.64 -15.16
C ARG A 164 -2.78 -12.91 -14.25
N TYR A 165 -3.78 -13.63 -14.76
CA TYR A 165 -4.88 -14.11 -13.97
C TYR A 165 -5.46 -15.41 -14.54
N ASN A 166 -5.49 -16.44 -13.72
CA ASN A 166 -5.98 -17.78 -14.08
C ASN A 166 -5.33 -18.32 -15.35
N GLY A 167 -3.99 -18.25 -15.42
CA GLY A 167 -3.17 -18.71 -16.53
C GLY A 167 -3.16 -17.83 -17.77
N LYS A 168 -3.88 -16.71 -17.78
CA LYS A 168 -3.99 -15.80 -18.94
C LYS A 168 -3.22 -14.52 -18.70
N ILE A 169 -2.60 -13.99 -19.76
CA ILE A 169 -2.07 -12.62 -19.77
C ILE A 169 -3.20 -11.69 -20.19
N ILE A 170 -3.40 -10.62 -19.41
CA ILE A 170 -4.41 -9.60 -19.66
C ILE A 170 -3.69 -8.28 -19.90
N ASP A 171 -3.94 -7.70 -21.08
CA ASP A 171 -3.37 -6.40 -21.47
C ASP A 171 -3.98 -5.25 -20.67
N CYS A 172 -3.12 -4.35 -20.17
CA CYS A 172 -3.52 -3.14 -19.47
C CYS A 172 -3.45 -1.89 -20.36
N LEU A 173 -2.56 -1.89 -21.37
CA LEU A 173 -2.26 -0.69 -22.16
C LEU A 173 -3.42 -0.26 -23.02
N SER A 174 -4.11 -1.18 -23.69
CA SER A 174 -5.30 -0.84 -24.48
C SER A 174 -6.46 -0.25 -23.65
N LYS A 175 -6.55 -0.61 -22.36
CA LYS A 175 -7.49 0.03 -21.45
C LYS A 175 -6.99 1.44 -21.06
N LEU A 176 -5.69 1.54 -20.78
CA LEU A 176 -5.07 2.79 -20.36
C LEU A 176 -5.19 3.88 -21.43
N GLU A 177 -4.93 3.56 -22.70
CA GLU A 177 -5.11 4.50 -23.81
C GLU A 177 -6.48 5.15 -23.78
N LYS A 178 -7.54 4.35 -23.63
CA LYS A 178 -8.92 4.85 -23.54
C LYS A 178 -9.17 5.68 -22.27
N ILE A 179 -8.52 5.34 -21.16
CA ILE A 179 -8.61 6.11 -19.90
C ILE A 179 -7.94 7.46 -20.07
N LEU A 180 -6.77 7.53 -20.71
CA LEU A 180 -5.99 8.77 -20.88
C LEU A 180 -6.70 9.80 -21.76
N VAL A 181 -7.54 9.38 -22.71
CA VAL A 181 -8.38 10.31 -23.51
C VAL A 181 -9.21 11.22 -22.59
N ASP A 182 -9.65 10.69 -21.48
CA ASP A 182 -10.55 11.35 -20.53
C ASP A 182 -9.84 11.89 -19.26
N LEU A 183 -8.53 11.62 -19.09
CA LEU A 183 -7.72 12.09 -17.96
C LEU A 183 -6.65 13.10 -18.43
N GLN A 184 -7.08 14.26 -18.91
CA GLN A 184 -6.21 15.31 -19.47
C GLN A 184 -5.25 15.93 -18.43
N SER A 185 -5.44 15.68 -17.14
CA SER A 185 -4.54 16.12 -16.06
C SER A 185 -3.22 15.33 -16.03
N ILE A 186 -3.17 14.11 -16.57
CA ILE A 186 -1.98 13.28 -16.64
C ILE A 186 -0.95 13.89 -17.58
N LYS A 187 0.24 14.16 -17.05
CA LYS A 187 1.38 14.71 -17.80
C LYS A 187 2.39 13.64 -18.17
N GLN A 188 2.46 12.56 -17.40
CA GLN A 188 3.40 11.46 -17.58
C GLN A 188 2.76 10.12 -17.22
N THR A 189 3.04 9.12 -18.05
CA THR A 189 2.72 7.72 -17.80
C THR A 189 4.02 6.94 -17.58
N VAL A 190 4.11 6.18 -16.49
CA VAL A 190 5.24 5.29 -16.22
C VAL A 190 4.76 3.84 -16.31
N ILE A 191 5.38 3.05 -17.19
CA ILE A 191 4.97 1.69 -17.51
C ILE A 191 5.96 0.69 -16.92
N VAL A 192 5.44 -0.20 -16.07
CA VAL A 192 6.18 -1.35 -15.53
C VAL A 192 6.05 -2.52 -16.51
N PRO A 193 7.16 -3.04 -17.05
CA PRO A 193 7.13 -4.24 -17.90
C PRO A 193 6.95 -5.48 -17.02
N PHE A 194 5.70 -5.87 -16.80
CA PHE A 194 5.34 -6.93 -15.85
C PHE A 194 4.87 -8.22 -16.54
N ALA A 195 4.09 -8.14 -17.62
CA ALA A 195 3.56 -9.31 -18.33
C ALA A 195 3.94 -9.29 -19.80
N GLY A 196 4.94 -10.09 -20.15
CA GLY A 196 5.47 -10.16 -21.53
C GLY A 196 6.41 -8.99 -21.86
N GLU A 197 6.86 -8.95 -23.12
CA GLU A 197 7.68 -7.83 -23.60
C GLU A 197 6.82 -6.56 -23.66
N PRO A 198 7.35 -5.43 -23.21
CA PRO A 198 6.68 -4.15 -23.43
C PRO A 198 6.65 -3.90 -24.93
N ASN A 199 5.49 -4.03 -25.56
CA ASN A 199 5.35 -3.48 -26.90
C ASN A 199 5.69 -1.99 -26.82
N ALA A 200 6.52 -1.50 -27.74
CA ALA A 200 6.80 -0.07 -27.87
C ALA A 200 5.45 0.65 -27.85
N THR A 201 5.23 1.44 -26.81
CA THR A 201 3.90 1.97 -26.55
C THR A 201 3.68 3.19 -27.40
N ASP A 202 2.61 3.20 -28.18
CA ASP A 202 2.11 4.40 -28.83
C ASP A 202 1.46 5.38 -27.83
N ILE A 203 1.57 5.08 -26.50
CA ILE A 203 1.04 5.95 -25.45
C ILE A 203 1.89 7.21 -25.36
N GLN A 204 1.31 8.33 -25.70
CA GLN A 204 1.96 9.62 -25.63
C GLN A 204 2.42 9.95 -24.21
N ASN A 205 3.62 10.53 -24.08
CA ASN A 205 4.25 10.87 -22.80
C ASN A 205 4.40 9.67 -21.87
N SER A 206 4.76 8.51 -22.42
CA SER A 206 5.08 7.31 -21.62
C SER A 206 6.58 7.09 -21.53
N THR A 207 7.01 6.48 -20.42
CA THR A 207 8.39 6.06 -20.16
C THR A 207 8.34 4.71 -19.46
N LEU A 208 9.27 3.81 -19.77
CA LEU A 208 9.40 2.57 -19.03
C LEU A 208 9.94 2.82 -17.62
N TRP A 209 9.55 1.98 -16.68
CA TRP A 209 9.94 2.09 -15.27
C TRP A 209 11.44 2.31 -15.07
N ASN A 210 12.28 1.44 -15.67
CA ASN A 210 13.72 1.50 -15.51
C ASN A 210 14.34 2.78 -16.11
N ASP A 211 13.75 3.32 -17.18
CA ASP A 211 14.21 4.55 -17.82
C ASP A 211 13.74 5.79 -17.07
N PHE A 212 12.67 5.66 -16.29
CA PHE A 212 12.13 6.75 -15.46
C PHE A 212 12.89 6.90 -14.13
N LEU A 213 13.48 5.81 -13.61
CA LEU A 213 14.22 5.86 -12.35
C LEU A 213 15.47 6.74 -12.46
N HIS A 214 15.69 7.55 -11.43
CA HIS A 214 16.95 8.29 -11.30
C HIS A 214 18.15 7.34 -11.28
N LYS A 215 19.32 7.80 -11.71
CA LYS A 215 20.50 6.91 -11.84
C LYS A 215 21.23 6.68 -10.53
N ASP A 216 21.15 7.63 -9.62
CA ASP A 216 21.85 7.60 -8.35
C ASP A 216 20.84 7.55 -7.20
N SER A 217 20.95 6.52 -6.36
CA SER A 217 20.24 6.46 -5.09
C SER A 217 21.01 7.32 -4.07
N GLY A 218 20.36 8.33 -3.54
CA GLY A 218 20.86 9.13 -2.43
C GLY A 218 19.96 8.97 -1.20
N ASP A 219 20.19 9.78 -0.18
CA ASP A 219 19.27 9.85 0.94
C ASP A 219 17.93 10.48 0.50
N ILE A 220 16.84 9.86 0.91
CA ILE A 220 15.51 10.42 0.68
C ILE A 220 15.35 11.67 1.55
N LYS A 221 15.07 12.81 0.92
CA LYS A 221 14.61 13.99 1.65
C LYS A 221 13.13 13.86 1.94
N PHE A 222 12.79 13.36 3.13
CA PHE A 222 11.40 13.27 3.56
C PHE A 222 10.81 14.64 3.83
N GLU A 223 9.63 14.92 3.25
CA GLU A 223 8.89 16.15 3.54
C GLU A 223 8.34 16.13 4.96
N SER A 224 8.54 17.22 5.70
CA SER A 224 7.95 17.42 7.01
C SER A 224 6.50 17.87 6.85
N LEU A 225 5.56 17.00 7.21
CA LEU A 225 4.14 17.17 6.92
C LEU A 225 3.32 17.23 8.21
N PRO A 226 2.30 18.10 8.31
CA PRO A 226 1.36 18.09 9.42
C PRO A 226 0.74 16.69 9.62
N PHE A 227 0.34 16.37 10.86
CA PHE A 227 -0.27 15.08 11.20
C PHE A 227 -1.49 14.74 10.32
N ASP A 228 -2.30 15.74 9.98
CA ASP A 228 -3.51 15.61 9.18
C ASP A 228 -3.28 15.72 7.66
N HIS A 229 -2.01 15.83 7.22
CA HIS A 229 -1.69 15.91 5.78
C HIS A 229 -2.28 14.72 5.02
N PRO A 230 -2.93 14.94 3.86
CA PRO A 230 -3.45 13.87 3.02
C PRO A 230 -2.36 12.89 2.57
N LEU A 231 -2.56 11.60 2.83
CA LEU A 231 -1.64 10.52 2.44
C LEU A 231 -2.09 9.84 1.16
N TYR A 232 -3.31 9.32 1.19
CA TYR A 232 -3.89 8.66 0.03
C TYR A 232 -5.41 8.84 -0.02
N ILE A 233 -5.96 8.67 -1.23
CA ILE A 233 -7.39 8.75 -1.50
C ILE A 233 -7.89 7.36 -1.87
N MET A 234 -8.86 6.87 -1.11
CA MET A 234 -9.59 5.65 -1.36
C MET A 234 -11.04 5.94 -1.75
N TYR A 235 -11.75 4.91 -2.18
CA TYR A 235 -13.11 5.08 -2.67
C TYR A 235 -14.05 4.06 -2.06
N SER A 236 -15.16 4.54 -1.53
CA SER A 236 -16.26 3.66 -1.14
C SER A 236 -17.21 3.44 -2.33
N SER A 237 -17.75 2.23 -2.45
CA SER A 237 -18.89 1.98 -3.35
C SER A 237 -20.10 2.72 -2.82
N GLY A 238 -20.42 3.86 -3.43
CA GLY A 238 -21.68 4.57 -3.14
C GLY A 238 -22.88 3.70 -3.52
N THR A 239 -23.89 3.66 -2.69
CA THR A 239 -25.15 2.96 -3.00
C THR A 239 -25.97 3.65 -4.09
N THR A 240 -25.67 4.90 -4.39
CA THR A 240 -26.46 5.77 -5.28
C THR A 240 -25.58 6.75 -6.08
N GLY A 241 -24.64 6.28 -6.93
CA GLY A 241 -23.91 7.20 -7.79
C GLY A 241 -22.41 6.92 -7.91
N LEU A 242 -21.61 7.99 -8.11
CA LEU A 242 -20.15 7.90 -8.21
C LEU A 242 -19.53 7.41 -6.88
N PRO A 243 -18.42 6.66 -6.95
CA PRO A 243 -17.65 6.31 -5.76
C PRO A 243 -17.27 7.58 -4.97
N LYS A 244 -17.45 7.54 -3.66
CA LYS A 244 -17.06 8.67 -2.80
C LYS A 244 -15.57 8.59 -2.49
N SER A 245 -14.85 9.67 -2.77
CA SER A 245 -13.45 9.82 -2.40
C SER A 245 -13.31 10.01 -0.89
N ILE A 246 -12.50 9.17 -0.26
CA ILE A 246 -12.18 9.22 1.18
C ILE A 246 -10.69 9.53 1.31
N VAL A 247 -10.38 10.67 1.88
CA VAL A 247 -9.00 11.11 2.11
C VAL A 247 -8.54 10.63 3.47
N HIS A 248 -7.44 9.90 3.50
CA HIS A 248 -6.78 9.44 4.72
C HIS A 248 -5.59 10.32 5.05
N SER A 249 -5.43 10.70 6.32
CA SER A 249 -4.30 11.50 6.80
C SER A 249 -3.06 10.64 7.07
N ALA A 250 -1.88 11.23 6.92
CA ALA A 250 -0.60 10.54 7.11
C ALA A 250 -0.39 10.08 8.55
N GLY A 251 -0.54 10.98 9.52
CA GLY A 251 -0.36 10.67 10.92
C GLY A 251 -1.46 9.77 11.47
N GLY A 252 -2.73 10.06 11.14
CA GLY A 252 -3.86 9.27 11.58
C GLY A 252 -3.79 7.82 11.09
N THR A 253 -3.45 7.62 9.82
CA THR A 253 -3.25 6.29 9.26
C THR A 253 -2.07 5.57 9.92
N LEU A 254 -0.94 6.25 10.07
CA LEU A 254 0.25 5.66 10.66
C LEU A 254 -0.01 5.13 12.07
N ILE A 255 -0.51 5.98 12.97
CA ILE A 255 -0.72 5.58 14.37
C ILE A 255 -1.80 4.52 14.52
N GLN A 256 -2.88 4.62 13.75
CA GLN A 256 -3.98 3.65 13.75
C GLN A 256 -3.50 2.27 13.27
N HIS A 257 -2.78 2.21 12.15
CA HIS A 257 -2.27 0.94 11.64
C HIS A 257 -1.19 0.33 12.55
N MET A 258 -0.28 1.15 13.08
CA MET A 258 0.71 0.67 14.06
C MET A 258 0.04 0.10 15.30
N LYS A 259 -1.04 0.74 15.80
CA LYS A 259 -1.82 0.20 16.93
C LYS A 259 -2.40 -1.18 16.59
N GLU A 260 -2.97 -1.35 15.40
CA GLU A 260 -3.52 -2.64 14.99
C GLU A 260 -2.44 -3.70 14.82
N HIS A 261 -1.32 -3.35 14.19
CA HIS A 261 -0.20 -4.28 14.02
C HIS A 261 0.40 -4.72 15.36
N GLN A 262 0.71 -3.77 16.26
CA GLN A 262 1.43 -4.06 17.49
C GLN A 262 0.54 -4.56 18.61
N LEU A 263 -0.70 -4.06 18.76
CA LEU A 263 -1.55 -4.40 19.90
C LEU A 263 -2.64 -5.44 19.58
N HIS A 264 -3.16 -5.49 18.34
CA HIS A 264 -4.22 -6.42 17.99
C HIS A 264 -3.69 -7.66 17.26
N THR A 265 -2.66 -7.51 16.46
CA THR A 265 -2.06 -8.61 15.70
C THR A 265 -0.77 -9.13 16.34
N ASP A 266 -0.24 -8.39 17.33
CA ASP A 266 1.04 -8.69 18.03
C ASP A 266 2.22 -8.87 17.07
N LEU A 267 2.21 -8.10 15.96
CA LEU A 267 3.27 -8.17 14.96
C LEU A 267 4.59 -7.65 15.51
N THR A 268 5.62 -8.42 15.25
CA THR A 268 7.01 -8.10 15.52
C THR A 268 7.83 -8.13 14.23
N ARG A 269 9.10 -7.81 14.36
CA ARG A 269 10.04 -7.90 13.25
C ARG A 269 10.25 -9.34 12.74
N ASN A 270 9.91 -10.37 13.54
CA ASN A 270 10.09 -11.77 13.17
C ASN A 270 8.92 -12.34 12.36
N ASP A 271 7.85 -11.58 12.23
CA ASP A 271 6.63 -12.04 11.57
C ASP A 271 6.69 -11.89 10.06
N ILE A 272 5.98 -12.79 9.39
CA ILE A 272 5.73 -12.77 7.95
C ILE A 272 4.23 -12.64 7.73
N THR A 273 3.81 -11.52 7.15
CA THR A 273 2.40 -11.14 7.03
C THR A 273 1.95 -11.20 5.58
N PHE A 274 0.85 -11.87 5.35
CA PHE A 274 0.17 -11.93 4.07
C PHE A 274 -1.30 -11.50 4.20
N TYR A 275 -1.80 -10.77 3.21
CA TYR A 275 -3.22 -10.53 3.02
C TYR A 275 -3.56 -10.62 1.54
N PHE A 276 -4.50 -11.52 1.18
CA PHE A 276 -4.96 -11.61 -0.20
C PHE A 276 -5.83 -10.41 -0.56
N THR A 277 -5.25 -9.46 -1.27
CA THR A 277 -5.86 -8.17 -1.60
C THR A 277 -5.27 -7.59 -2.89
N THR A 278 -5.83 -6.50 -3.38
CA THR A 278 -5.30 -5.69 -4.49
C THR A 278 -5.09 -4.25 -4.04
N CYS A 279 -4.30 -3.48 -4.78
CA CYS A 279 -3.92 -2.12 -4.41
C CYS A 279 -5.10 -1.12 -4.32
N GLY A 280 -6.28 -1.49 -4.83
CA GLY A 280 -7.50 -0.68 -4.73
C GLY A 280 -8.29 -0.82 -3.42
N TRP A 281 -7.87 -1.72 -2.52
CA TRP A 281 -8.57 -2.02 -1.28
C TRP A 281 -7.83 -1.53 -0.04
N MET A 282 -8.59 -1.22 1.02
CA MET A 282 -8.04 -0.74 2.29
C MET A 282 -7.03 -1.72 2.90
N MET A 283 -7.26 -3.02 2.82
CA MET A 283 -6.37 -4.03 3.40
C MET A 283 -5.00 -4.12 2.74
N TRP A 284 -4.85 -3.62 1.51
CA TRP A 284 -3.54 -3.43 0.90
C TRP A 284 -2.71 -2.36 1.63
N ASN A 285 -3.33 -1.21 1.93
CA ASN A 285 -2.66 -0.13 2.67
C ASN A 285 -2.33 -0.57 4.10
N TRP A 286 -3.22 -1.36 4.72
CA TRP A 286 -2.98 -1.95 6.03
C TRP A 286 -1.78 -2.91 5.99
N LEU A 287 -1.73 -3.84 5.02
CA LEU A 287 -0.61 -4.78 4.85
C LEU A 287 0.73 -4.06 4.71
N ILE A 288 0.81 -3.04 3.84
CA ILE A 288 2.04 -2.28 3.61
C ILE A 288 2.52 -1.62 4.90
N SER A 289 1.63 -1.07 5.70
CA SER A 289 2.01 -0.34 6.92
C SER A 289 2.67 -1.24 7.98
N SER A 290 2.58 -2.56 7.87
CA SER A 290 3.33 -3.48 8.74
C SER A 290 4.86 -3.39 8.55
N LEU A 291 5.33 -2.79 7.45
CA LEU A 291 6.75 -2.45 7.27
C LEU A 291 7.27 -1.50 8.36
N ALA A 292 6.42 -0.65 8.95
CA ALA A 292 6.80 0.23 10.05
C ALA A 292 7.19 -0.54 11.33
N VAL A 293 6.65 -1.75 11.50
CA VAL A 293 7.01 -2.68 12.60
C VAL A 293 8.25 -3.51 12.27
N GLY A 294 8.64 -3.55 11.00
CA GLY A 294 9.76 -4.34 10.50
C GLY A 294 9.40 -5.78 10.13
N ALA A 295 8.12 -6.12 10.03
CA ALA A 295 7.64 -7.41 9.57
C ALA A 295 7.91 -7.60 8.06
N THR A 296 8.10 -8.83 7.63
CA THR A 296 8.15 -9.16 6.20
C THR A 296 6.73 -9.23 5.65
N ILE A 297 6.45 -8.58 4.54
CA ILE A 297 5.17 -8.70 3.85
C ILE A 297 5.27 -9.62 2.63
N VAL A 298 4.17 -10.31 2.33
CA VAL A 298 4.07 -11.16 1.16
C VAL A 298 3.03 -10.59 0.20
N LEU A 299 3.43 -10.37 -1.04
CA LEU A 299 2.56 -9.98 -2.13
C LEU A 299 2.29 -11.17 -3.02
N TYR A 300 1.07 -11.27 -3.51
CA TYR A 300 0.68 -12.27 -4.49
C TYR A 300 -0.11 -11.61 -5.62
N ASP A 301 0.30 -11.86 -6.86
CA ASP A 301 -0.44 -11.42 -8.05
C ASP A 301 -0.91 -12.62 -8.86
N GLY A 302 -2.23 -12.74 -9.02
CA GLY A 302 -2.88 -13.83 -9.73
C GLY A 302 -4.14 -14.36 -9.06
N SER A 303 -4.67 -15.44 -9.62
CA SER A 303 -5.83 -16.15 -9.06
C SER A 303 -5.42 -17.00 -7.85
N PRO A 304 -6.16 -16.91 -6.72
CA PRO A 304 -5.86 -17.71 -5.52
C PRO A 304 -6.14 -19.20 -5.71
N PHE A 305 -6.73 -19.57 -6.88
CA PHE A 305 -7.10 -20.94 -7.23
C PHE A 305 -6.33 -21.47 -8.46
N TYR A 306 -5.25 -20.82 -8.87
CA TYR A 306 -4.39 -21.25 -9.96
C TYR A 306 -3.00 -21.69 -9.44
N PRO A 307 -2.46 -22.84 -9.90
CA PRO A 307 -3.06 -23.81 -10.79
C PRO A 307 -4.17 -24.65 -10.11
N ASP A 308 -4.25 -24.60 -8.78
CA ASP A 308 -5.26 -25.27 -7.96
C ASP A 308 -5.52 -24.50 -6.66
N GLY A 309 -6.55 -24.90 -5.90
CA GLY A 309 -6.95 -24.22 -4.67
C GLY A 309 -5.95 -24.29 -3.51
N THR A 310 -4.83 -24.99 -3.66
CA THR A 310 -3.80 -25.13 -2.61
C THR A 310 -2.66 -24.11 -2.74
N ALA A 311 -2.62 -23.33 -3.83
CA ALA A 311 -1.51 -22.46 -4.15
C ALA A 311 -1.12 -21.50 -3.02
N LEU A 312 -2.09 -20.76 -2.46
CA LEU A 312 -1.81 -19.83 -1.35
C LEU A 312 -1.43 -20.55 -0.04
N LEU A 313 -1.97 -21.75 0.19
CA LEU A 313 -1.61 -22.53 1.39
C LEU A 313 -0.17 -23.07 1.28
N LYS A 314 0.23 -23.56 0.12
CA LYS A 314 1.62 -23.98 -0.14
C LYS A 314 2.59 -22.80 0.03
N MET A 315 2.27 -21.65 -0.55
CA MET A 315 3.06 -20.44 -0.35
C MET A 315 3.17 -20.06 1.13
N ALA A 316 2.08 -20.22 1.90
CA ALA A 316 2.09 -19.93 3.33
C ALA A 316 2.99 -20.88 4.11
N ASP A 317 2.99 -22.17 3.76
CA ASP A 317 3.85 -23.18 4.35
C ASP A 317 5.33 -22.95 4.00
N ASP A 318 5.62 -22.76 2.73
CA ASP A 318 6.98 -22.54 2.20
C ASP A 318 7.67 -21.32 2.84
N LEU A 319 6.91 -20.24 3.07
CA LEU A 319 7.44 -19.01 3.67
C LEU A 319 7.35 -18.97 5.20
N GLY A 320 6.60 -19.86 5.82
CA GLY A 320 6.31 -19.80 7.26
C GLY A 320 5.50 -18.55 7.62
N ILE A 321 4.44 -18.25 6.86
CA ILE A 321 3.60 -17.05 7.10
C ILE A 321 2.95 -17.15 8.48
N THR A 322 3.19 -16.14 9.33
CA THR A 322 2.66 -16.09 10.71
C THR A 322 1.27 -15.44 10.79
N VAL A 323 0.97 -14.53 9.85
CA VAL A 323 -0.36 -13.90 9.75
C VAL A 323 -0.88 -14.04 8.33
N PHE A 324 -1.98 -14.76 8.16
CA PHE A 324 -2.62 -15.05 6.89
C PHE A 324 -4.02 -14.43 6.82
N GLY A 325 -4.13 -13.33 6.08
CA GLY A 325 -5.38 -12.61 5.86
C GLY A 325 -6.04 -13.00 4.53
N THR A 326 -7.34 -13.24 4.57
CA THR A 326 -8.11 -13.59 3.37
C THR A 326 -9.60 -13.25 3.53
N SER A 327 -10.39 -13.49 2.48
CA SER A 327 -11.84 -13.27 2.50
C SER A 327 -12.61 -14.51 2.97
N ALA A 328 -13.80 -14.30 3.56
CA ALA A 328 -14.72 -15.38 3.88
C ALA A 328 -15.08 -16.24 2.65
N LYS A 329 -15.14 -15.60 1.46
CA LYS A 329 -15.42 -16.31 0.19
C LYS A 329 -14.29 -17.30 -0.14
N TYR A 330 -13.03 -16.95 0.09
CA TYR A 330 -11.91 -17.87 -0.15
C TYR A 330 -12.03 -19.10 0.74
N ILE A 331 -12.30 -18.91 2.04
CA ILE A 331 -12.46 -20.01 3.00
C ILE A 331 -13.63 -20.92 2.59
N ALA A 332 -14.77 -20.37 2.27
CA ALA A 332 -15.94 -21.13 1.80
C ALA A 332 -15.63 -21.90 0.50
N SER A 333 -14.81 -21.34 -0.40
CA SER A 333 -14.39 -22.04 -1.61
C SER A 333 -13.46 -23.21 -1.30
N LEU A 334 -12.52 -23.08 -0.35
CA LEU A 334 -11.68 -24.19 0.09
C LEU A 334 -12.52 -25.35 0.66
N GLU A 335 -13.52 -25.03 1.46
CA GLU A 335 -14.47 -26.01 2.00
C GLU A 335 -15.22 -26.74 0.87
N SER A 336 -15.76 -25.98 -0.10
CA SER A 336 -16.50 -26.56 -1.24
C SER A 336 -15.64 -27.45 -2.14
N PHE A 337 -14.34 -27.18 -2.21
CA PHE A 337 -13.37 -28.02 -2.95
C PHE A 337 -12.83 -29.17 -2.11
N GLY A 338 -13.25 -29.31 -0.84
CA GLY A 338 -12.78 -30.36 0.07
C GLY A 338 -11.32 -30.20 0.50
N ILE A 339 -10.75 -28.99 0.34
CA ILE A 339 -9.38 -28.67 0.70
C ILE A 339 -9.31 -28.46 2.22
N LYS A 340 -8.42 -29.20 2.87
CA LYS A 340 -8.20 -29.13 4.32
C LYS A 340 -6.83 -28.50 4.61
N PRO A 341 -6.74 -27.27 5.12
CA PRO A 341 -5.48 -26.58 5.37
C PRO A 341 -4.51 -27.37 6.25
N ASN A 342 -5.00 -28.04 7.30
CA ASN A 342 -4.18 -28.86 8.20
C ASN A 342 -3.53 -30.12 7.55
N LYS A 343 -3.81 -30.39 6.28
CA LYS A 343 -3.11 -31.44 5.51
C LYS A 343 -2.03 -30.87 4.60
N ILE A 344 -1.93 -29.55 4.52
CA ILE A 344 -1.02 -28.84 3.63
C ILE A 344 0.00 -28.06 4.47
N LEU A 345 -0.48 -27.34 5.49
CA LEU A 345 0.35 -26.53 6.36
C LEU A 345 1.05 -27.44 7.40
N SER A 346 2.38 -27.41 7.40
CA SER A 346 3.22 -28.28 8.27
C SER A 346 3.24 -27.83 9.73
N PHE A 347 2.80 -26.60 10.00
CA PHE A 347 2.80 -25.98 11.33
C PHE A 347 1.41 -25.94 12.00
N LEU A 348 0.38 -26.61 11.44
CA LEU A 348 -0.96 -26.75 12.03
C LEU A 348 -1.18 -28.11 12.66
#